data_10f2261b67400c8da561e32e11bc1075
#
_entry.id   10f2261b67400c8da561e32e11bc1075
#
_cell.length_a   1.000
_cell.length_b   1.000
_cell.length_c   1.000
_cell.angle_alpha   90.00
_cell.angle_beta   90.00
_cell.angle_gamma   90.00
#
_symmetry.space_group_name_H-M   'P 1'
#
loop_
_entity.id
_entity.type
_entity.pdbx_description
1 polymer ?
#
loop_
_entity_poly.entity_id
_entity_poly.type
_entity_poly.pdbx_seq_one_letter_code
_entity_poly.pdbx_strand_id
1 'polypeptide(L)'
;MLRLLALPLLLVGLHQVESSSRPLPAPLRSNLEHGQWHAGCPVSLSDLRIVSVPYVDFDGRKQDGQIIVHRDVAGSVSTVFRKLYKLKFPIRHMRLSDMYGPPRAVPEDEDVTGSFWCRDSVPSPCVGGTASGNWSNHAYGHAIDINPIENPYFGCGKVYDPRMAPYVDRSKRKKGMVTPAVVRAFRSIGWGWGGDWSGTKDYMHFSTNGH
;
A
#
# COMPACT_ATOMS: atom_id res chain seq x y z
N MET A 1 14.45 20.51 -59.54
CA MET A 1 14.72 19.28 -58.76
C MET A 1 14.55 19.63 -57.28
N LEU A 2 13.40 19.31 -56.72
CA LEU A 2 13.06 19.60 -55.34
C LEU A 2 13.37 18.34 -54.50
N ARG A 3 14.36 18.42 -53.58
CA ARG A 3 14.70 17.31 -52.67
C ARG A 3 13.79 17.39 -51.46
N LEU A 4 12.82 16.47 -51.34
CA LEU A 4 12.08 16.24 -50.09
C LEU A 4 13.02 15.65 -49.06
N LEU A 5 13.25 16.39 -47.96
CA LEU A 5 13.88 15.90 -46.77
C LEU A 5 12.82 15.16 -45.94
N ALA A 6 12.93 13.84 -45.84
CA ALA A 6 12.13 13.04 -44.96
C ALA A 6 12.64 13.21 -43.52
N LEU A 7 11.82 13.78 -42.63
CA LEU A 7 12.06 13.84 -41.22
C LEU A 7 11.82 12.43 -40.60
N PRO A 8 12.72 11.86 -39.81
CA PRO A 8 12.46 10.61 -39.13
C PRO A 8 11.42 10.83 -38.01
N LEU A 9 10.33 10.10 -38.08
CA LEU A 9 9.34 10.01 -37.02
C LEU A 9 10.00 9.26 -35.85
N LEU A 10 10.37 9.97 -34.76
CA LEU A 10 10.76 9.36 -33.49
C LEU A 10 9.50 8.70 -32.89
N LEU A 11 9.41 7.38 -33.02
CA LEU A 11 8.47 6.58 -32.25
C LEU A 11 8.93 6.62 -30.79
N VAL A 12 8.35 7.54 -30.00
CA VAL A 12 8.42 7.49 -28.54
C VAL A 12 7.63 6.26 -28.12
N GLY A 13 8.34 5.16 -27.88
CA GLY A 13 7.77 3.95 -27.33
C GLY A 13 7.09 4.30 -25.99
N LEU A 14 5.78 4.26 -25.95
CA LEU A 14 5.00 4.27 -24.72
C LEU A 14 5.40 3.00 -23.94
N HIS A 15 6.36 3.11 -23.04
CA HIS A 15 6.58 2.09 -22.02
C HIS A 15 5.30 2.01 -21.19
N GLN A 16 4.42 1.09 -21.56
CA GLN A 16 3.34 0.67 -20.67
C GLN A 16 4.05 -0.06 -19.53
N VAL A 17 4.04 0.54 -18.35
CA VAL A 17 4.50 -0.16 -17.13
C VAL A 17 3.50 -1.27 -16.88
N GLU A 18 3.86 -2.48 -17.32
CA GLU A 18 3.06 -3.68 -17.08
C GLU A 18 3.19 -4.05 -15.60
N SER A 19 2.06 -4.15 -14.91
CA SER A 19 2.04 -4.72 -13.59
C SER A 19 2.39 -6.20 -13.66
N SER A 20 3.33 -6.64 -12.86
CA SER A 20 3.79 -8.03 -12.79
C SER A 20 3.67 -8.60 -11.39
N SER A 21 3.52 -9.91 -11.32
CA SER A 21 3.50 -10.65 -10.05
C SER A 21 4.53 -11.79 -10.12
N ARG A 22 5.37 -11.91 -9.09
CA ARG A 22 6.42 -12.93 -9.04
C ARG A 22 6.63 -13.47 -7.61
N PRO A 23 7.15 -14.70 -7.44
CA PRO A 23 7.55 -15.23 -6.14
C PRO A 23 8.61 -14.37 -5.46
N LEU A 24 8.71 -14.51 -4.13
CA LEU A 24 9.76 -13.86 -3.35
C LEU A 24 11.12 -14.50 -3.67
N PRO A 25 12.15 -13.71 -4.03
CA PRO A 25 13.52 -14.21 -4.19
C PRO A 25 14.14 -14.54 -2.82
N ALA A 26 15.13 -15.43 -2.80
CA ALA A 26 15.77 -15.92 -1.58
C ALA A 26 16.28 -14.81 -0.65
N PRO A 27 16.96 -13.74 -1.11
CA PRO A 27 17.40 -12.66 -0.21
C PRO A 27 16.22 -11.96 0.51
N LEU A 28 15.11 -11.75 -0.18
CA LEU A 28 13.94 -11.11 0.42
C LEU A 28 13.24 -12.05 1.41
N ARG A 29 13.17 -13.35 1.14
CA ARG A 29 12.67 -14.34 2.11
C ARG A 29 13.47 -14.30 3.40
N SER A 30 14.79 -14.29 3.29
CA SER A 30 15.67 -14.18 4.46
C SER A 30 15.42 -12.90 5.25
N ASN A 31 15.25 -11.75 4.58
CA ASN A 31 14.91 -10.50 5.27
C ASN A 31 13.59 -10.60 6.03
N LEU A 32 12.55 -11.17 5.40
CA LEU A 32 11.25 -11.37 6.05
C LEU A 32 11.35 -12.28 7.28
N GLU A 33 12.11 -13.37 7.21
CA GLU A 33 12.33 -14.32 8.32
C GLU A 33 13.05 -13.68 9.52
N HIS A 34 13.78 -12.57 9.30
CA HIS A 34 14.43 -11.79 10.35
C HIS A 34 13.61 -10.57 10.82
N GLY A 35 12.44 -10.34 10.23
CA GLY A 35 11.63 -9.15 10.52
C GLY A 35 10.12 -9.42 10.57
N GLN A 36 9.48 -9.40 9.41
CA GLN A 36 8.02 -9.36 9.33
C GLN A 36 7.35 -10.74 9.19
N TRP A 37 8.11 -11.82 9.17
CA TRP A 37 7.58 -13.19 9.15
C TRP A 37 8.25 -14.06 10.21
N HIS A 38 7.52 -14.97 10.82
CA HIS A 38 8.04 -15.94 11.80
C HIS A 38 7.28 -17.27 11.71
N ALA A 39 7.84 -18.32 12.31
CA ALA A 39 7.13 -19.58 12.45
C ALA A 39 5.82 -19.38 13.24
N GLY A 40 4.71 -19.91 12.71
CA GLY A 40 3.37 -19.69 13.25
C GLY A 40 2.54 -18.62 12.52
N CYS A 41 3.13 -17.87 11.58
CA CYS A 41 2.35 -17.02 10.68
C CYS A 41 1.28 -17.81 9.93
N PRO A 42 0.09 -17.22 9.67
CA PRO A 42 -1.02 -17.93 9.05
C PRO A 42 -0.76 -18.27 7.57
N VAL A 43 0.28 -17.69 6.96
CA VAL A 43 0.67 -17.94 5.55
C VAL A 43 2.15 -18.28 5.44
N SER A 44 2.48 -19.11 4.49
CA SER A 44 3.87 -19.42 4.17
C SER A 44 4.47 -18.36 3.23
N LEU A 45 5.80 -18.18 3.26
CA LEU A 45 6.49 -17.30 2.31
C LEU A 45 6.30 -17.75 0.84
N SER A 46 5.99 -19.00 0.59
CA SER A 46 5.71 -19.52 -0.76
C SER A 46 4.35 -19.07 -1.31
N ASP A 47 3.43 -18.65 -0.46
CA ASP A 47 2.12 -18.13 -0.84
C ASP A 47 2.15 -16.63 -1.15
N LEU A 48 3.22 -15.95 -0.77
CA LEU A 48 3.39 -14.53 -1.00
C LEU A 48 3.95 -14.22 -2.39
N ARG A 49 3.57 -13.07 -2.92
CA ARG A 49 4.04 -12.54 -4.21
C ARG A 49 4.44 -11.08 -4.08
N ILE A 50 5.51 -10.72 -4.77
CA ILE A 50 5.80 -9.32 -5.09
C ILE A 50 4.89 -8.93 -6.25
N VAL A 51 4.13 -7.88 -6.06
CA VAL A 51 3.37 -7.21 -7.13
C VAL A 51 4.07 -5.89 -7.44
N SER A 52 4.53 -5.75 -8.69
CA SER A 52 5.13 -4.50 -9.20
C SER A 52 4.05 -3.70 -9.92
N VAL A 53 3.92 -2.42 -9.59
CA VAL A 53 2.87 -1.53 -10.10
C VAL A 53 3.40 -0.11 -10.27
N PRO A 54 2.93 0.64 -11.27
CA PRO A 54 3.23 2.06 -11.37
C PRO A 54 2.46 2.83 -10.31
N TYR A 55 3.09 3.89 -9.78
CA TYR A 55 2.41 4.88 -8.96
C TYR A 55 2.87 6.30 -9.29
N VAL A 56 2.18 7.30 -8.75
CA VAL A 56 2.59 8.71 -8.82
C VAL A 56 3.05 9.12 -7.43
N ASP A 57 4.24 9.70 -7.31
CA ASP A 57 4.73 10.20 -6.02
C ASP A 57 4.11 11.56 -5.65
N PHE A 58 4.49 12.08 -4.48
CA PHE A 58 4.00 13.38 -4.02
C PHE A 58 4.50 14.56 -4.86
N ASP A 59 5.53 14.40 -5.69
CA ASP A 59 5.99 15.43 -6.64
C ASP A 59 5.29 15.32 -8.01
N GLY A 60 4.39 14.34 -8.17
CA GLY A 60 3.69 14.08 -9.41
C GLY A 60 4.49 13.28 -10.44
N ARG A 61 5.65 12.72 -10.03
CA ARG A 61 6.50 11.90 -10.88
C ARG A 61 6.00 10.47 -10.92
N LYS A 62 6.18 9.82 -12.06
CA LYS A 62 5.96 8.39 -12.21
C LYS A 62 7.05 7.61 -11.49
N GLN A 63 6.65 6.60 -10.73
CA GLN A 63 7.53 5.69 -10.00
C GLN A 63 7.08 4.25 -10.23
N ASP A 64 8.01 3.31 -10.02
CA ASP A 64 7.73 1.89 -9.96
C ASP A 64 7.72 1.45 -8.50
N GLY A 65 6.56 0.99 -8.04
CA GLY A 65 6.35 0.50 -6.69
C GLY A 65 6.29 -1.01 -6.63
N GLN A 66 6.54 -1.55 -5.44
CA GLN A 66 6.44 -2.96 -5.16
C GLN A 66 5.78 -3.20 -3.80
N ILE A 67 4.87 -4.18 -3.75
CA ILE A 67 4.16 -4.56 -2.54
C ILE A 67 4.12 -6.10 -2.42
N ILE A 68 4.16 -6.62 -1.19
CA ILE A 68 4.04 -8.05 -0.94
C ILE A 68 2.61 -8.36 -0.51
N VAL A 69 1.94 -9.26 -1.23
CA VAL A 69 0.58 -9.71 -0.93
C VAL A 69 0.45 -11.22 -1.11
N HIS A 70 -0.63 -11.80 -0.65
CA HIS A 70 -0.94 -13.20 -0.94
C HIS A 70 -1.19 -13.41 -2.45
N ARG A 71 -0.86 -14.61 -2.94
CA ARG A 71 -0.94 -14.94 -4.38
C ARG A 71 -2.34 -14.83 -4.96
N ASP A 72 -3.37 -15.11 -4.16
CA ASP A 72 -4.77 -15.10 -4.61
C ASP A 72 -5.31 -13.68 -4.88
N VAL A 73 -4.72 -12.65 -4.26
CA VAL A 73 -5.12 -11.24 -4.44
C VAL A 73 -4.17 -10.45 -5.34
N ALA A 74 -3.07 -11.03 -5.80
CA ALA A 74 -2.05 -10.32 -6.58
C ALA A 74 -2.61 -9.66 -7.86
N GLY A 75 -3.52 -10.33 -8.56
CA GLY A 75 -4.18 -9.78 -9.77
C GLY A 75 -5.12 -8.62 -9.45
N SER A 76 -5.88 -8.72 -8.38
CA SER A 76 -6.77 -7.66 -7.89
C SER A 76 -5.98 -6.44 -7.44
N VAL A 77 -4.86 -6.65 -6.73
CA VAL A 77 -3.94 -5.59 -6.30
C VAL A 77 -3.31 -4.88 -7.49
N SER A 78 -2.82 -5.61 -8.50
CA SER A 78 -2.36 -5.00 -9.75
C SER A 78 -3.45 -4.13 -10.40
N THR A 79 -4.68 -4.59 -10.37
CA THR A 79 -5.82 -3.87 -10.97
C THR A 79 -6.13 -2.58 -10.22
N VAL A 80 -6.16 -2.60 -8.89
CA VAL A 80 -6.47 -1.41 -8.10
C VAL A 80 -5.35 -0.37 -8.22
N PHE A 81 -4.07 -0.74 -8.14
CA PHE A 81 -2.98 0.23 -8.29
C PHE A 81 -2.93 0.87 -9.68
N ARG A 82 -3.25 0.15 -10.75
CA ARG A 82 -3.44 0.76 -12.07
C ARG A 82 -4.56 1.80 -12.10
N LYS A 83 -5.64 1.60 -11.33
CA LYS A 83 -6.70 2.61 -11.16
C LYS A 83 -6.20 3.82 -10.39
N LEU A 84 -5.47 3.63 -9.28
CA LEU A 84 -4.87 4.72 -8.50
C LEU A 84 -3.89 5.53 -9.36
N TYR A 85 -3.08 4.86 -10.17
CA TYR A 85 -2.18 5.51 -11.12
C TYR A 85 -2.93 6.38 -12.15
N LYS A 86 -4.02 5.87 -12.74
CA LYS A 86 -4.88 6.65 -13.66
C LYS A 86 -5.55 7.84 -12.98
N LEU A 87 -5.90 7.71 -11.70
CA LEU A 87 -6.42 8.79 -10.86
C LEU A 87 -5.34 9.83 -10.47
N LYS A 88 -4.07 9.57 -10.81
CA LYS A 88 -2.91 10.35 -10.34
C LYS A 88 -2.91 10.52 -8.82
N PHE A 89 -3.38 9.48 -8.10
CA PHE A 89 -3.39 9.50 -6.64
C PHE A 89 -1.95 9.41 -6.12
N PRO A 90 -1.48 10.37 -5.30
CA PRO A 90 -0.10 10.39 -4.86
C PRO A 90 0.12 9.36 -3.75
N ILE A 91 1.19 8.57 -3.89
CA ILE A 91 1.70 7.64 -2.88
C ILE A 91 3.08 8.11 -2.47
N ARG A 92 3.36 8.13 -1.17
CA ARG A 92 4.62 8.68 -0.67
C ARG A 92 5.79 7.72 -0.90
N HIS A 93 5.72 6.55 -0.30
CA HIS A 93 6.72 5.49 -0.45
C HIS A 93 6.04 4.15 -0.70
N MET A 94 6.60 3.33 -1.59
CA MET A 94 6.08 2.00 -1.90
C MET A 94 7.18 1.13 -2.53
N ARG A 95 8.36 1.03 -1.91
CA ARG A 95 9.41 0.10 -2.33
C ARG A 95 9.58 -0.99 -1.27
N LEU A 96 10.00 -2.18 -1.68
CA LEU A 96 10.25 -3.27 -0.73
C LEU A 96 11.31 -2.91 0.31
N SER A 97 12.33 -2.13 -0.07
CA SER A 97 13.35 -1.64 0.84
C SER A 97 12.80 -0.73 1.94
N ASP A 98 11.73 0.01 1.64
CA ASP A 98 11.13 0.97 2.57
C ASP A 98 10.44 0.25 3.75
N MET A 99 10.00 -1.00 3.54
CA MET A 99 9.28 -1.79 4.54
C MET A 99 10.05 -3.04 5.00
N TYR A 100 10.80 -3.69 4.10
CA TYR A 100 11.45 -4.98 4.35
C TYR A 100 12.97 -4.93 4.19
N GLY A 101 13.53 -3.75 4.05
CA GLY A 101 14.96 -3.50 3.97
C GLY A 101 15.61 -3.37 5.36
N PRO A 102 16.92 -3.13 5.41
CA PRO A 102 17.60 -2.82 6.65
C PRO A 102 17.06 -1.50 7.25
N PRO A 103 17.15 -1.28 8.57
CA PRO A 103 16.59 -0.09 9.24
C PRO A 103 16.96 1.25 8.58
N ARG A 104 18.18 1.37 8.06
CA ARG A 104 18.66 2.56 7.33
C ARG A 104 17.94 2.83 5.99
N ALA A 105 17.19 1.87 5.47
CA ALA A 105 16.43 2.02 4.23
C ALA A 105 15.00 2.49 4.46
N VAL A 106 14.54 2.48 5.70
CA VAL A 106 13.22 3.01 6.09
C VAL A 106 13.27 4.52 5.91
N PRO A 107 12.29 5.13 5.20
CA PRO A 107 12.20 6.58 5.08
C PRO A 107 12.05 7.25 6.45
N GLU A 108 12.61 8.46 6.63
CA GLU A 108 12.55 9.19 7.91
C GLU A 108 11.11 9.50 8.35
N ASP A 109 10.21 9.68 7.39
CA ASP A 109 8.78 9.92 7.67
C ASP A 109 8.00 8.64 7.94
N GLU A 110 8.58 7.46 7.71
CA GLU A 110 7.96 6.13 7.90
C GLU A 110 6.61 5.95 7.20
N ASP A 111 6.27 6.85 6.27
CA ASP A 111 4.98 6.90 5.59
C ASP A 111 4.94 5.94 4.38
N VAL A 112 5.06 4.65 4.66
CA VAL A 112 5.17 3.59 3.65
C VAL A 112 3.83 2.94 3.39
N THR A 113 3.37 3.02 2.14
CA THR A 113 2.27 2.19 1.64
C THR A 113 2.72 0.74 1.57
N GLY A 114 2.07 -0.14 2.33
CA GLY A 114 2.50 -1.51 2.52
C GLY A 114 1.36 -2.50 2.70
N SER A 115 1.69 -3.79 2.80
CA SER A 115 0.72 -4.85 2.98
C SER A 115 1.19 -5.90 3.99
N PHE A 116 1.98 -6.89 3.57
CA PHE A 116 2.29 -8.05 4.39
C PHE A 116 3.07 -7.68 5.66
N TRP A 117 2.55 -8.07 6.79
CA TRP A 117 3.22 -8.09 8.09
C TRP A 117 2.56 -9.13 8.99
N CYS A 118 3.33 -10.16 9.37
CA CYS A 118 2.87 -11.20 10.28
C CYS A 118 2.77 -10.66 11.71
N ARG A 119 1.61 -10.16 12.08
CA ARG A 119 1.31 -9.62 13.40
C ARG A 119 -0.15 -9.78 13.75
N ASP A 120 -0.45 -9.70 15.03
CA ASP A 120 -1.82 -9.60 15.49
C ASP A 120 -2.47 -8.27 15.10
N SER A 121 -3.79 -8.23 15.18
CA SER A 121 -4.58 -7.01 15.01
C SER A 121 -4.20 -5.96 16.05
N VAL A 122 -4.03 -4.72 15.63
CA VAL A 122 -3.76 -3.60 16.54
C VAL A 122 -5.06 -3.23 17.26
N PRO A 123 -5.05 -3.11 18.60
CA PRO A 123 -6.22 -2.68 19.34
C PRO A 123 -6.70 -1.29 18.93
N SER A 124 -8.00 -1.02 19.11
CA SER A 124 -8.55 0.31 18.88
C SER A 124 -7.84 1.37 19.74
N PRO A 125 -7.55 2.58 19.19
CA PRO A 125 -7.04 3.71 19.98
C PRO A 125 -7.94 4.08 21.16
N CYS A 126 -9.21 3.66 21.12
CA CYS A 126 -10.17 3.88 22.21
C CYS A 126 -9.89 2.99 23.43
N VAL A 127 -9.43 1.76 23.20
CA VAL A 127 -9.21 0.76 24.25
C VAL A 127 -7.75 0.79 24.71
N GLY A 128 -6.82 0.98 23.78
CA GLY A 128 -5.39 0.82 24.03
C GLY A 128 -5.01 -0.64 24.31
N GLY A 129 -3.80 -0.85 24.80
CA GLY A 129 -3.31 -2.18 25.18
C GLY A 129 -2.44 -2.83 24.11
N THR A 130 -2.22 -4.14 24.25
CA THR A 130 -1.45 -4.98 23.33
C THR A 130 -2.36 -5.68 22.29
N ALA A 131 -1.74 -6.26 21.28
CA ALA A 131 -2.43 -7.09 20.30
C ALA A 131 -3.30 -8.18 20.94
N SER A 132 -4.39 -8.52 20.29
CA SER A 132 -5.50 -9.29 20.87
C SER A 132 -5.41 -10.82 20.68
N GLY A 133 -4.30 -11.35 20.13
CA GLY A 133 -4.17 -12.79 19.79
C GLY A 133 -4.92 -13.20 18.52
N ASN A 134 -5.50 -12.27 17.79
CA ASN A 134 -6.13 -12.49 16.48
C ASN A 134 -5.24 -11.93 15.37
N TRP A 135 -4.98 -12.74 14.34
CA TRP A 135 -4.19 -12.31 13.19
C TRP A 135 -4.82 -11.12 12.47
N SER A 136 -4.02 -10.11 12.19
CA SER A 136 -4.39 -9.02 11.26
C SER A 136 -4.54 -9.56 9.82
N ASN A 137 -5.38 -8.91 9.01
CA ASN A 137 -5.43 -9.20 7.57
C ASN A 137 -4.08 -8.96 6.87
N HIS A 138 -3.22 -8.12 7.43
CA HIS A 138 -1.84 -7.96 6.98
C HIS A 138 -1.03 -9.25 7.12
N ALA A 139 -1.27 -10.06 8.16
CA ALA A 139 -0.59 -11.33 8.35
C ALA A 139 -0.96 -12.38 7.28
N TYR A 140 -2.11 -12.20 6.64
CA TYR A 140 -2.52 -13.02 5.48
C TYR A 140 -2.07 -12.44 4.14
N GLY A 141 -1.51 -11.22 4.11
CA GLY A 141 -1.26 -10.49 2.86
C GLY A 141 -2.53 -10.05 2.14
N HIS A 142 -3.63 -9.87 2.87
CA HIS A 142 -4.98 -9.55 2.41
C HIS A 142 -5.44 -8.13 2.79
N ALA A 143 -4.51 -7.30 3.25
CA ALA A 143 -4.75 -5.89 3.55
C ALA A 143 -3.65 -5.00 2.98
N ILE A 144 -3.98 -3.73 2.74
CA ILE A 144 -3.06 -2.70 2.27
C ILE A 144 -3.34 -1.43 3.06
N ASP A 145 -2.28 -0.82 3.58
CA ASP A 145 -2.32 0.52 4.16
C ASP A 145 -1.74 1.52 3.16
N ILE A 146 -2.49 2.59 2.90
CA ILE A 146 -2.14 3.63 1.92
C ILE A 146 -1.77 4.91 2.65
N ASN A 147 -0.53 5.42 2.45
CA ASN A 147 -0.04 6.67 3.04
C ASN A 147 -0.46 6.80 4.52
N PRO A 148 0.11 6.03 5.44
CA PRO A 148 -0.35 5.95 6.84
C PRO A 148 -0.46 7.28 7.56
N ILE A 149 0.44 8.22 7.29
CA ILE A 149 0.42 9.54 7.92
C ILE A 149 -0.79 10.36 7.44
N GLU A 150 -1.05 10.39 6.13
CA GLU A 150 -2.20 11.12 5.56
C GLU A 150 -3.55 10.41 5.80
N ASN A 151 -3.53 9.17 6.24
CA ASN A 151 -4.74 8.35 6.43
C ASN A 151 -4.72 7.66 7.79
N PRO A 152 -4.85 8.41 8.88
CA PRO A 152 -4.64 7.92 10.23
C PRO A 152 -5.59 6.79 10.66
N TYR A 153 -5.07 5.91 11.52
CA TYR A 153 -5.88 5.11 12.43
C TYR A 153 -6.27 6.00 13.61
N PHE A 154 -7.57 6.28 13.73
CA PHE A 154 -8.11 7.28 14.64
C PHE A 154 -9.30 6.77 15.43
N GLY A 155 -9.34 7.06 16.71
CA GLY A 155 -10.48 6.75 17.59
C GLY A 155 -10.39 7.49 18.92
N CYS A 156 -11.55 7.85 19.50
CA CYS A 156 -11.63 8.53 20.81
C CYS A 156 -10.74 9.75 20.94
N GLY A 157 -10.62 10.56 19.88
CA GLY A 157 -9.77 11.74 19.85
C GLY A 157 -8.26 11.46 19.78
N LYS A 158 -7.85 10.21 19.55
CA LYS A 158 -6.45 9.78 19.57
C LYS A 158 -5.99 9.31 18.19
N VAL A 159 -4.73 9.58 17.87
CA VAL A 159 -3.94 9.00 16.78
C VAL A 159 -2.69 8.34 17.37
N TYR A 160 -2.09 7.39 16.66
CA TYR A 160 -0.85 6.75 17.14
C TYR A 160 0.38 7.64 16.97
N ASP A 161 0.39 8.47 15.93
CA ASP A 161 1.49 9.37 15.63
C ASP A 161 0.99 10.81 15.56
N PRO A 162 1.61 11.77 16.26
CA PRO A 162 1.20 13.18 16.21
C PRO A 162 1.17 13.78 14.81
N ARG A 163 2.01 13.28 13.88
CA ARG A 163 2.04 13.70 12.47
C ARG A 163 0.72 13.42 11.75
N MET A 164 -0.07 12.47 12.22
CA MET A 164 -1.38 12.08 11.69
C MET A 164 -2.50 13.07 12.06
N ALA A 165 -2.34 13.81 13.16
CA ALA A 165 -3.39 14.70 13.70
C ALA A 165 -3.97 15.70 12.68
N PRO A 166 -3.16 16.35 11.80
CA PRO A 166 -3.67 17.27 10.78
C PRO A 166 -4.57 16.62 9.71
N TYR A 167 -4.63 15.29 9.65
CA TYR A 167 -5.36 14.53 8.63
C TYR A 167 -6.64 13.86 9.16
N VAL A 168 -6.95 14.02 10.44
CA VAL A 168 -8.17 13.46 11.07
C VAL A 168 -9.43 14.14 10.51
N ASP A 169 -9.38 15.46 10.31
CA ASP A 169 -10.49 16.23 9.72
C ASP A 169 -10.59 15.99 8.22
N ARG A 170 -11.41 15.03 7.81
CA ARG A 170 -11.61 14.63 6.41
C ARG A 170 -12.38 15.66 5.57
N SER A 171 -12.95 16.70 6.18
CA SER A 171 -13.55 17.81 5.44
C SER A 171 -12.50 18.72 4.80
N LYS A 172 -11.32 18.82 5.41
CA LYS A 172 -10.17 19.59 4.93
C LYS A 172 -9.27 18.69 4.06
N ARG A 173 -9.56 18.64 2.77
CA ARG A 173 -8.81 17.82 1.82
C ARG A 173 -7.35 18.22 1.74
N LYS A 174 -6.45 17.24 1.96
CA LYS A 174 -5.00 17.40 1.81
C LYS A 174 -4.48 16.33 0.84
N LYS A 175 -3.29 16.57 0.30
CA LYS A 175 -2.61 15.66 -0.61
C LYS A 175 -2.35 14.32 0.10
N GLY A 176 -2.50 13.21 -0.61
CA GLY A 176 -2.28 11.86 -0.08
C GLY A 176 -3.45 11.25 0.70
N MET A 177 -4.45 12.06 1.10
CA MET A 177 -5.63 11.55 1.78
C MET A 177 -6.47 10.68 0.84
N VAL A 178 -6.90 9.51 1.32
CA VAL A 178 -7.85 8.62 0.63
C VAL A 178 -9.12 9.40 0.27
N THR A 179 -9.51 9.33 -0.99
CA THR A 179 -10.69 10.01 -1.54
C THR A 179 -11.79 9.01 -1.87
N PRO A 180 -13.04 9.45 -2.08
CA PRO A 180 -14.11 8.56 -2.55
C PRO A 180 -13.76 7.81 -3.84
N ALA A 181 -12.92 8.39 -4.72
CA ALA A 181 -12.46 7.72 -5.94
C ALA A 181 -11.51 6.56 -5.63
N VAL A 182 -10.61 6.72 -4.66
CA VAL A 182 -9.73 5.64 -4.15
C VAL A 182 -10.57 4.53 -3.52
N VAL A 183 -11.52 4.88 -2.66
CA VAL A 183 -12.43 3.90 -2.04
C VAL A 183 -13.20 3.10 -3.11
N ARG A 184 -13.76 3.77 -4.12
CA ARG A 184 -14.43 3.08 -5.25
C ARG A 184 -13.48 2.16 -6.01
N ALA A 185 -12.20 2.54 -6.16
CA ALA A 185 -11.21 1.69 -6.83
C ALA A 185 -11.01 0.37 -6.06
N PHE A 186 -10.86 0.42 -4.74
CA PHE A 186 -10.75 -0.78 -3.90
C PHE A 186 -12.05 -1.59 -3.84
N ARG A 187 -13.20 -0.94 -3.68
CA ARG A 187 -14.51 -1.62 -3.74
C ARG A 187 -14.75 -2.35 -5.06
N SER A 188 -14.19 -1.85 -6.18
CA SER A 188 -14.34 -2.50 -7.48
C SER A 188 -13.58 -3.83 -7.62
N ILE A 189 -12.73 -4.16 -6.64
CA ILE A 189 -12.07 -5.48 -6.51
C ILE A 189 -12.59 -6.26 -5.30
N GLY A 190 -13.69 -5.81 -4.70
CA GLY A 190 -14.36 -6.49 -3.59
C GLY A 190 -13.78 -6.16 -2.20
N TRP A 191 -12.89 -5.16 -2.07
CA TRP A 191 -12.27 -4.82 -0.80
C TRP A 191 -13.05 -3.74 -0.05
N GLY A 192 -13.13 -3.89 1.30
CA GLY A 192 -13.69 -2.89 2.19
C GLY A 192 -12.64 -1.88 2.65
N TRP A 193 -13.10 -0.84 3.33
CA TRP A 193 -12.29 0.28 3.80
C TRP A 193 -12.49 0.54 5.29
N GLY A 194 -11.43 0.66 6.06
CA GLY A 194 -11.48 0.93 7.50
C GLY A 194 -12.06 2.30 7.89
N GLY A 195 -12.17 3.23 6.91
CA GLY A 195 -12.90 4.49 7.10
C GLY A 195 -14.43 4.32 7.23
N ASP A 196 -14.97 3.15 6.85
CA ASP A 196 -16.41 2.83 7.01
C ASP A 196 -16.74 2.27 8.41
N TRP A 197 -15.73 1.87 9.20
CA TRP A 197 -15.97 1.27 10.52
C TRP A 197 -16.75 2.21 11.45
N SER A 198 -17.55 1.67 12.33
CA SER A 198 -18.21 2.44 13.38
C SER A 198 -17.24 2.70 14.54
N GLY A 199 -17.29 3.90 15.12
CA GLY A 199 -16.42 4.30 16.23
C GLY A 199 -15.00 4.63 15.80
N THR A 200 -14.10 3.66 15.82
CA THR A 200 -12.72 3.80 15.33
C THR A 200 -12.69 3.83 13.80
N LYS A 201 -11.86 4.68 13.23
CA LYS A 201 -11.62 4.79 11.78
C LYS A 201 -10.19 4.44 11.45
N ASP A 202 -9.99 3.55 10.48
CA ASP A 202 -8.68 3.27 9.92
C ASP A 202 -8.65 3.71 8.45
N TYR A 203 -8.29 4.98 8.24
CA TYR A 203 -8.39 5.60 6.92
C TYR A 203 -7.36 5.08 5.92
N MET A 204 -6.24 4.49 6.39
CA MET A 204 -5.23 3.88 5.51
C MET A 204 -5.66 2.50 5.02
N HIS A 205 -6.45 1.79 5.81
CA HIS A 205 -6.67 0.35 5.71
C HIS A 205 -7.72 -0.05 4.67
N PHE A 206 -7.31 -0.92 3.76
CA PHE A 206 -8.17 -1.65 2.83
C PHE A 206 -7.91 -3.13 2.94
N SER A 207 -8.96 -3.95 3.02
CA SER A 207 -8.81 -5.41 3.16
C SER A 207 -9.92 -6.19 2.45
N THR A 208 -9.67 -7.48 2.21
CA THR A 208 -10.60 -8.37 1.51
C THR A 208 -11.93 -8.55 2.25
N ASN A 209 -11.95 -8.46 3.58
CA ASN A 209 -13.15 -8.61 4.42
C ASN A 209 -13.63 -7.27 5.01
N GLY A 210 -12.95 -6.16 4.76
CA GLY A 210 -13.30 -4.83 5.24
C GLY A 210 -12.90 -4.55 6.70
N HIS A 211 -12.12 -5.42 7.35
CA HIS A 211 -11.67 -5.31 8.76
C HIS A 211 -10.18 -5.50 8.90
#